data_ee7d4c5fbd74ad9ce5008b549605d5a4
#
_entry.id   ee7d4c5fbd74ad9ce5008b549605d5a4
#
_cell.length_a   1.000
_cell.length_b   1.000
_cell.length_c   1.000
_cell.angle_alpha   90.00
_cell.angle_beta   90.00
_cell.angle_gamma   90.00
#
_symmetry.space_group_name_H-M   'P 1'
#
loop_
_entity.id
_entity.type
_entity.pdbx_description
1 polymer ?
#
loop_
_entity_poly.entity_id
_entity_poly.type
_entity_poly.pdbx_seq_one_letter_code
_entity_poly.pdbx_strand_id
1 'polypeptide(L)'
;MEHLVALRRELHAHPELGFQEHRTSDRVANFLQQLGIEVHRGIGQTGVVGILKKGNSERMIGLRADMDALPMQDQSGTAWQSSVTQVSHACGHDGHTVMLLGAAEKLARDVSFDGTVCFIFQPAEEGL
;
A
#
# COMPACT_ATOMS: atom_id res chain seq x y z
N MET A 1 1.49 12.29 -10.14
CA MET A 1 0.68 11.19 -10.69
C MET A 1 1.52 10.14 -11.42
N GLU A 2 2.50 10.54 -12.24
CA GLU A 2 3.37 9.59 -12.93
C GLU A 2 4.16 8.69 -11.99
N HIS A 3 4.64 9.23 -10.86
CA HIS A 3 5.36 8.43 -9.86
C HIS A 3 4.46 7.37 -9.21
N LEU A 4 3.16 7.62 -9.09
CA LEU A 4 2.21 6.64 -8.56
C LEU A 4 1.94 5.52 -9.58
N VAL A 5 1.86 5.87 -10.86
CA VAL A 5 1.72 4.88 -11.93
C VAL A 5 2.95 3.97 -11.97
N ALA A 6 4.15 4.57 -11.88
CA ALA A 6 5.40 3.81 -11.84
C ALA A 6 5.47 2.88 -10.63
N LEU A 7 5.05 3.36 -9.46
CA LEU A 7 5.02 2.55 -8.25
C LEU A 7 4.03 1.37 -8.39
N ARG A 8 2.84 1.62 -8.94
CA ARG A 8 1.86 0.55 -9.17
C ARG A 8 2.42 -0.53 -10.09
N ARG A 9 3.11 -0.14 -11.16
CA ARG A 9 3.74 -1.07 -12.10
C ARG A 9 4.88 -1.85 -11.43
N GLU A 10 5.64 -1.20 -10.56
CA GLU A 10 6.68 -1.85 -9.77
C GLU A 10 6.08 -2.93 -8.85
N LEU A 11 5.03 -2.62 -8.12
CA LEU A 11 4.35 -3.58 -7.26
C LEU A 11 3.74 -4.73 -8.06
N HIS A 12 3.16 -4.42 -9.21
CA HIS A 12 2.58 -5.42 -10.10
C HIS A 12 3.62 -6.42 -10.61
N ALA A 13 4.82 -5.92 -10.93
CA ALA A 13 5.91 -6.76 -11.42
C ALA A 13 6.55 -7.62 -10.31
N HIS A 14 6.35 -7.29 -9.04
CA HIS A 14 6.92 -7.98 -7.89
C HIS A 14 5.85 -8.38 -6.88
N PRO A 15 4.88 -9.21 -7.29
CA PRO A 15 3.77 -9.60 -6.42
C PRO A 15 4.23 -10.56 -5.33
N GLU A 16 3.58 -10.47 -4.18
CA GLU A 16 3.90 -11.27 -3.01
C GLU A 16 2.61 -11.82 -2.39
N LEU A 17 2.62 -13.09 -2.02
CA LEU A 17 1.48 -13.74 -1.39
C LEU A 17 1.27 -13.27 0.04
N GLY A 18 0.11 -13.58 0.61
CA GLY A 18 -0.25 -13.21 1.97
C GLY A 18 0.80 -13.64 2.99
N PHE A 19 1.12 -12.73 3.90
CA PHE A 19 2.17 -12.84 4.92
C PHE A 19 3.60 -12.95 4.36
N GLN A 20 3.76 -12.79 3.05
CA GLN A 20 5.06 -12.74 2.38
C GLN A 20 5.29 -11.39 1.70
N GLU A 21 4.48 -10.40 2.02
CA GLU A 21 4.50 -9.06 1.38
C GLU A 21 5.66 -8.19 1.93
N HIS A 22 6.86 -8.74 2.00
CA HIS A 22 8.02 -8.05 2.61
C HIS A 22 8.48 -6.84 1.80
N ARG A 23 8.62 -7.01 0.48
CA ARG A 23 9.03 -5.94 -0.41
C ARG A 23 7.95 -4.87 -0.52
N THR A 24 6.71 -5.29 -0.66
CA THR A 24 5.56 -4.37 -0.72
C THR A 24 5.46 -3.57 0.56
N SER A 25 5.58 -4.23 1.70
CA SER A 25 5.57 -3.59 3.02
C SER A 25 6.69 -2.55 3.16
N ASP A 26 7.90 -2.89 2.71
CA ASP A 26 9.05 -1.95 2.73
C ASP A 26 8.76 -0.73 1.87
N ARG A 27 8.24 -0.91 0.67
CA ARG A 27 7.92 0.20 -0.22
C ARG A 27 6.85 1.12 0.36
N VAL A 28 5.82 0.55 0.97
CA VAL A 28 4.75 1.31 1.64
C VAL A 28 5.33 2.12 2.81
N ALA A 29 6.08 1.46 3.69
CA ALA A 29 6.66 2.13 4.86
C ALA A 29 7.59 3.27 4.45
N ASN A 30 8.46 3.06 3.47
CA ASN A 30 9.39 4.08 3.00
C ASN A 30 8.67 5.27 2.36
N PHE A 31 7.63 5.02 1.58
CA PHE A 31 6.83 6.08 0.97
C PHE A 31 6.18 6.97 2.03
N LEU A 32 5.57 6.36 3.06
CA LEU A 32 4.93 7.09 4.15
C LEU A 32 5.95 7.87 4.98
N GLN A 33 7.11 7.27 5.28
CA GLN A 33 8.17 7.93 6.04
C GLN A 33 8.69 9.17 5.33
N GLN A 34 8.83 9.13 4.02
CA GLN A 34 9.28 10.28 3.24
C GLN A 34 8.28 11.44 3.27
N LEU A 35 7.01 11.15 3.56
CA LEU A 35 5.98 12.18 3.76
C LEU A 35 5.96 12.73 5.19
N GLY A 36 6.80 12.23 6.07
CA GLY A 36 6.79 12.62 7.50
C GLY A 36 5.66 11.98 8.29
N ILE A 37 5.02 10.95 7.76
CA ILE A 37 3.93 10.23 8.44
C ILE A 37 4.55 9.24 9.43
N GLU A 38 3.97 9.14 10.63
CA GLU A 38 4.36 8.14 11.62
C GLU A 38 4.02 6.75 11.12
N VAL A 39 4.98 5.83 11.12
CA VAL A 39 4.81 4.49 10.52
C VAL A 39 5.02 3.42 11.57
N HIS A 40 4.09 2.48 11.61
CA HIS A 40 4.15 1.26 12.43
C HIS A 40 4.18 0.05 11.51
N ARG A 41 5.19 -0.79 11.67
CA ARG A 41 5.41 -1.97 10.84
C ARG A 41 5.14 -3.26 11.62
N GLY A 42 5.02 -4.36 10.89
CA GLY A 42 4.85 -5.67 11.51
C GLY A 42 3.47 -5.90 12.11
N ILE A 43 2.50 -5.12 11.71
CA ILE A 43 1.11 -5.29 12.15
C ILE A 43 0.51 -6.48 11.40
N GLY A 44 0.10 -7.51 12.14
CA GLY A 44 -0.37 -8.74 11.49
C GLY A 44 0.70 -9.37 10.60
N GLN A 45 1.95 -9.37 11.06
CA GLN A 45 3.17 -9.86 10.40
C GLN A 45 3.76 -8.88 9.38
N THR A 46 3.10 -8.61 8.26
CA THR A 46 3.64 -7.75 7.19
C THR A 46 2.86 -6.45 6.98
N GLY A 47 1.82 -6.22 7.76
CA GLY A 47 1.01 -5.02 7.63
C GLY A 47 1.74 -3.75 8.06
N VAL A 48 1.28 -2.62 7.54
CA VAL A 48 1.82 -1.29 7.84
C VAL A 48 0.66 -0.36 8.18
N VAL A 49 0.85 0.45 9.21
CA VAL A 49 -0.09 1.50 9.58
C VAL A 49 0.64 2.84 9.60
N GLY A 50 0.11 3.82 8.88
CA GLY A 50 0.58 5.19 8.93
C GLY A 50 -0.40 6.05 9.72
N ILE A 51 0.11 6.97 10.54
CA ILE A 51 -0.71 7.88 11.33
C ILE A 51 -0.33 9.31 10.97
N LEU A 52 -1.31 10.04 10.45
CA LEU A 52 -1.15 11.45 10.10
C LEU A 52 -2.11 12.28 10.95
N LYS A 53 -1.55 13.05 11.88
CA LYS A 53 -2.33 13.94 12.73
C LYS A 53 -2.05 15.39 12.35
N LYS A 54 -3.13 16.17 12.20
CA LYS A 54 -3.08 17.63 12.04
C LYS A 54 -4.07 18.28 12.99
N GLY A 55 -3.68 19.41 13.58
CA GLY A 55 -4.53 20.13 14.54
C GLY A 55 -4.63 19.42 15.88
N ASN A 56 -5.74 19.62 16.59
CA ASN A 56 -5.93 19.20 17.98
C ASN A 56 -7.17 18.35 18.23
N SER A 57 -8.00 18.11 17.21
CA SER A 57 -9.20 17.30 17.36
C SER A 57 -8.86 15.85 17.66
N GLU A 58 -9.70 15.20 18.44
CA GLU A 58 -9.59 13.75 18.73
C GLU A 58 -10.30 12.90 17.68
N ARG A 59 -10.91 13.52 16.66
CA ARG A 59 -11.57 12.78 15.58
C ARG A 59 -10.56 11.98 14.79
N MET A 60 -10.94 10.77 14.41
CA MET A 60 -10.08 9.85 13.68
C MET A 60 -10.86 9.12 12.59
N ILE A 61 -10.23 8.93 11.45
CA ILE A 61 -10.76 8.10 10.37
C ILE A 61 -9.69 7.09 9.94
N GLY A 62 -10.10 5.87 9.63
CA GLY A 62 -9.24 4.85 9.07
C GLY A 62 -9.54 4.65 7.59
N LEU A 63 -8.49 4.60 6.78
CA LEU A 63 -8.55 4.25 5.36
C LEU A 63 -7.75 2.98 5.15
N ARG A 64 -8.29 2.01 4.43
CA ARG A 64 -7.70 0.67 4.31
C ARG A 64 -7.44 0.32 2.85
N ALA A 65 -6.30 -0.31 2.61
CA ALA A 65 -5.99 -1.01 1.38
C ALA A 65 -5.35 -2.36 1.71
N ASP A 66 -5.47 -3.30 0.80
CA ASP A 66 -4.86 -4.61 0.90
C ASP A 66 -3.61 -4.68 0.01
N MET A 67 -2.72 -5.65 0.27
CA MET A 67 -1.39 -5.68 -0.36
C MET A 67 -1.05 -7.00 -1.05
N ASP A 68 -1.75 -8.07 -0.74
CA ASP A 68 -1.35 -9.40 -1.17
C ASP A 68 -1.78 -9.74 -2.60
N ALA A 69 -0.99 -10.60 -3.24
CA ALA A 69 -1.24 -11.12 -4.57
C ALA A 69 -1.88 -12.51 -4.50
N LEU A 70 -2.22 -13.05 -5.66
CA LEU A 70 -2.86 -14.35 -5.81
C LEU A 70 -1.90 -15.38 -6.42
N PRO A 71 -2.08 -16.66 -6.07
CA PRO A 71 -1.25 -17.76 -6.63
C PRO A 71 -1.77 -18.15 -8.02
N MET A 72 -1.60 -17.26 -8.99
CA MET A 72 -2.01 -17.51 -10.37
C MET A 72 -1.10 -16.76 -11.33
N GLN A 73 -0.87 -17.37 -12.50
CA GLN A 73 0.05 -16.84 -13.50
C GLN A 73 -0.48 -15.54 -14.12
N ASP A 74 0.41 -14.55 -14.26
CA ASP A 74 0.12 -13.32 -15.00
C ASP A 74 0.19 -13.60 -16.50
N GLN A 75 -0.92 -13.37 -17.20
CA GLN A 75 -1.04 -13.54 -18.64
C GLN A 75 -1.28 -12.21 -19.36
N SER A 76 -0.97 -11.09 -18.71
CA SER A 76 -1.24 -9.76 -19.26
C SER A 76 -0.39 -9.41 -20.47
N GLY A 77 0.82 -9.94 -20.56
CA GLY A 77 1.75 -9.64 -21.66
C GLY A 77 2.28 -8.21 -21.65
N THR A 78 2.10 -7.46 -20.57
CA THR A 78 2.58 -6.08 -20.45
C THR A 78 4.06 -6.04 -20.08
N ALA A 79 4.69 -4.85 -20.28
CA ALA A 79 6.08 -4.63 -19.89
C ALA A 79 6.29 -4.73 -18.38
N TRP A 80 5.25 -4.57 -17.58
CA TRP A 80 5.28 -4.64 -16.11
C TRP A 80 4.58 -5.88 -15.56
N GLN A 81 4.40 -6.91 -16.38
CA GLN A 81 3.83 -8.17 -15.90
C GLN A 81 4.65 -8.77 -14.76
N SER A 82 4.03 -9.65 -13.99
CA SER A 82 4.70 -10.32 -12.88
C SER A 82 6.00 -11.00 -13.31
N SER A 83 7.05 -10.75 -12.55
CA SER A 83 8.34 -11.44 -12.68
C SER A 83 8.38 -12.74 -11.86
N VAL A 84 7.30 -13.04 -11.13
CA VAL A 84 7.22 -14.23 -10.26
C VAL A 84 6.28 -15.25 -10.90
N THR A 85 6.80 -16.45 -11.16
CA THR A 85 6.02 -17.54 -11.75
C THR A 85 4.87 -17.93 -10.82
N GLN A 86 3.65 -18.04 -11.37
CA GLN A 86 2.46 -18.48 -10.66
C GLN A 86 2.04 -17.55 -9.51
N VAL A 87 2.44 -16.26 -9.57
CA VAL A 87 1.98 -15.24 -8.62
C VAL A 87 1.67 -13.97 -9.40
N SER A 88 0.53 -13.35 -9.15
CA SER A 88 0.16 -12.10 -9.81
C SER A 88 -0.84 -11.28 -9.01
N HIS A 89 -0.83 -9.98 -9.24
CA HIS A 89 -1.85 -9.07 -8.72
C HIS A 89 -3.11 -9.11 -9.60
N ALA A 90 -3.84 -10.22 -9.54
CA ALA A 90 -5.05 -10.39 -10.34
C ALA A 90 -6.31 -9.83 -9.67
N CYS A 91 -6.24 -9.46 -8.39
CA CYS A 91 -7.36 -8.89 -7.65
C CYS A 91 -7.28 -7.35 -7.53
N GLY A 92 -6.20 -6.73 -8.02
CA GLY A 92 -6.06 -5.27 -8.03
C GLY A 92 -5.53 -4.67 -6.74
N HIS A 93 -4.98 -5.45 -5.81
CA HIS A 93 -4.46 -4.94 -4.54
C HIS A 93 -3.26 -4.02 -4.73
N ASP A 94 -2.48 -4.18 -5.77
CA ASP A 94 -1.43 -3.24 -6.16
C ASP A 94 -1.99 -1.84 -6.43
N GLY A 95 -3.11 -1.77 -7.13
CA GLY A 95 -3.83 -0.51 -7.36
C GLY A 95 -4.39 0.07 -6.08
N HIS A 96 -4.99 -0.76 -5.21
CA HIS A 96 -5.52 -0.32 -3.92
C HIS A 96 -4.42 0.28 -3.05
N THR A 97 -3.27 -0.40 -2.95
CA THR A 97 -2.11 0.08 -2.20
C THR A 97 -1.67 1.46 -2.69
N VAL A 98 -1.50 1.61 -4.00
CA VAL A 98 -1.02 2.87 -4.58
C VAL A 98 -2.05 3.99 -4.47
N MET A 99 -3.34 3.70 -4.60
CA MET A 99 -4.38 4.70 -4.36
C MET A 99 -4.35 5.23 -2.93
N LEU A 100 -4.15 4.35 -1.95
CA LEU A 100 -4.05 4.79 -0.56
C LEU A 100 -2.77 5.59 -0.29
N LEU A 101 -1.65 5.21 -0.91
CA LEU A 101 -0.41 6.01 -0.84
C LEU A 101 -0.59 7.38 -1.49
N GLY A 102 -1.29 7.45 -2.60
CA GLY A 102 -1.61 8.73 -3.25
C GLY A 102 -2.49 9.61 -2.38
N ALA A 103 -3.47 9.03 -1.70
CA ALA A 103 -4.30 9.75 -0.74
C ALA A 103 -3.46 10.27 0.44
N ALA A 104 -2.54 9.45 0.95
CA ALA A 104 -1.63 9.86 2.02
C ALA A 104 -0.76 11.05 1.60
N GLU A 105 -0.21 11.00 0.39
CA GLU A 105 0.59 12.10 -0.16
C GLU A 105 -0.22 13.39 -0.25
N LYS A 106 -1.42 13.31 -0.79
CA LYS A 106 -2.32 14.46 -0.92
C LYS A 106 -2.68 15.05 0.43
N LEU A 107 -3.07 14.21 1.37
CA LEU A 107 -3.47 14.65 2.71
C LEU A 107 -2.30 15.22 3.50
N ALA A 108 -1.09 14.67 3.34
CA ALA A 108 0.09 15.17 4.04
C ALA A 108 0.54 16.52 3.50
N ARG A 109 0.49 16.73 2.18
CA ARG A 109 1.10 17.90 1.52
C ARG A 109 0.14 19.04 1.24
N ASP A 110 -1.09 18.73 0.80
CA ASP A 110 -1.95 19.71 0.15
C ASP A 110 -3.27 20.00 0.87
N VAL A 111 -3.57 19.29 1.94
CA VAL A 111 -4.88 19.39 2.61
C VAL A 111 -4.72 19.76 4.07
N SER A 112 -5.43 20.81 4.49
CA SER A 112 -5.56 21.17 5.91
C SER A 112 -6.74 20.40 6.49
N PHE A 113 -6.57 19.85 7.69
CA PHE A 113 -7.66 19.23 8.43
C PHE A 113 -7.34 19.23 9.92
N ASP A 114 -8.34 18.94 10.74
CA ASP A 114 -8.23 18.89 12.18
C ASP A 114 -8.67 17.50 12.66
N GLY A 115 -7.70 16.65 12.94
CA GLY A 115 -7.94 15.26 13.34
C GLY A 115 -6.82 14.34 12.93
N THR A 116 -7.11 13.04 12.93
CA THR A 116 -6.13 11.99 12.61
C THR A 116 -6.65 11.09 11.51
N VAL A 117 -5.78 10.79 10.54
CA VAL A 117 -6.05 9.78 9.50
C VAL A 117 -5.10 8.61 9.72
N CYS A 118 -5.66 7.40 9.84
CA CYS A 118 -4.89 6.17 9.90
C CYS A 118 -4.94 5.49 8.53
N PHE A 119 -3.77 5.24 7.96
CA PHE A 119 -3.63 4.52 6.68
C PHE A 119 -3.28 3.08 7.00
N ILE A 120 -4.19 2.15 6.70
CA ILE A 120 -4.08 0.75 7.08
C ILE A 120 -3.80 -0.08 5.83
N PHE A 121 -2.59 -0.64 5.75
CA PHE A 121 -2.17 -1.50 4.65
C PHE A 121 -2.22 -2.95 5.15
N GLN A 122 -3.29 -3.65 4.76
CA GLN A 122 -3.63 -4.97 5.28
C GLN A 122 -2.90 -6.07 4.53
N PRO A 123 -2.22 -7.00 5.24
CA PRO A 123 -1.66 -8.20 4.62
C PRO A 123 -2.73 -9.29 4.49
N ALA A 124 -2.47 -10.26 3.61
CA ALA A 124 -3.18 -11.54 3.55
C ALA A 124 -4.72 -11.42 3.51
N GLU A 125 -5.25 -10.45 2.75
CA GLU A 125 -6.70 -10.26 2.65
C GLU A 125 -7.38 -11.47 2.00
N GLU A 126 -6.72 -12.10 1.03
CA GLU A 126 -7.27 -13.27 0.32
C GLU A 126 -7.34 -14.52 1.21
N GLY A 127 -6.61 -14.56 2.32
CA GLY A 127 -6.62 -15.71 3.22
C GLY A 127 -5.93 -16.97 2.67
N LEU A 128 -5.00 -16.82 1.74
CA LEU A 128 -4.29 -17.93 1.09
C LEU A 128 -2.91 -18.15 1.66
#